data_f5b27271cff57c3537b83d1e005d91db
#
_entry.id   f5b27271cff57c3537b83d1e005d91db
#
_cell.length_a   1.000
_cell.length_b   1.000
_cell.length_c   1.000
_cell.angle_alpha   90.00
_cell.angle_beta   90.00
_cell.angle_gamma   90.00
#
_symmetry.space_group_name_H-M   'P 1'
#
loop_
_entity.id
_entity.type
_entity.pdbx_description
1 polymer ?
#
loop_
_entity_poly.entity_id
_entity_poly.type
_entity_poly.pdbx_seq_one_letter_code
_entity_poly.pdbx_strand_id
1 'polypeptide(L)'
;MADVTVVRSYAKGVDQAPRKVALVASLVRGRSVADAIVILNHTPKRPATAVRKAIESAAANAVNNHGFDGKSLVISTLSVTAGTRMKRFKPASRGRALPFQKKSANILVEVTGELKPKKAPAKAVEAKVEEVSTEAPKTAAKKPAAKPAKKEEKK
;
A
#
# COMPACT_ATOMS: atom_id res chain seq x y z
N MET A 1 2.01 -29.89 -13.31
CA MET A 1 2.58 -28.51 -13.26
C MET A 1 1.85 -27.82 -12.14
N ALA A 2 2.55 -27.34 -11.12
CA ALA A 2 1.89 -26.62 -10.02
C ALA A 2 1.33 -25.30 -10.57
N ASP A 3 0.05 -25.04 -10.37
CA ASP A 3 -0.59 -23.78 -10.73
C ASP A 3 0.06 -22.65 -9.91
N VAL A 4 1.01 -21.95 -10.52
CA VAL A 4 1.65 -20.78 -9.92
C VAL A 4 0.62 -19.65 -9.97
N THR A 5 -0.12 -19.47 -8.90
CA THR A 5 -1.08 -18.37 -8.79
C THR A 5 -0.32 -17.05 -8.78
N VAL A 6 -0.50 -16.24 -9.83
CA VAL A 6 0.12 -14.92 -9.98
C VAL A 6 -0.83 -13.85 -9.49
N VAL A 7 -0.41 -13.06 -8.51
CA VAL A 7 -1.20 -11.94 -7.99
C VAL A 7 -0.69 -10.63 -8.59
N ARG A 8 -1.63 -9.80 -9.07
CA ARG A 8 -1.33 -8.57 -9.78
C ARG A 8 -1.72 -7.32 -9.00
N SER A 9 -0.91 -6.28 -9.14
CA SER A 9 -1.25 -4.91 -8.75
C SER A 9 -0.94 -3.96 -9.89
N TYR A 10 -1.83 -3.00 -10.12
CA TYR A 10 -1.71 -2.06 -11.22
C TYR A 10 -1.87 -0.61 -10.76
N ALA A 11 -0.81 0.17 -10.82
CA ALA A 11 -0.81 1.59 -10.50
C ALA A 11 -0.83 2.41 -11.81
N LYS A 12 -1.96 3.09 -12.07
CA LYS A 12 -2.16 3.96 -13.25
C LYS A 12 -1.75 5.40 -12.97
N GLY A 13 -1.26 6.08 -14.00
CA GLY A 13 -1.11 7.53 -14.00
C GLY A 13 -0.07 8.08 -13.02
N VAL A 14 0.96 7.33 -12.71
CA VAL A 14 2.06 7.79 -11.86
C VAL A 14 2.72 9.01 -12.49
N ASP A 15 2.82 10.12 -11.74
CA ASP A 15 3.37 11.40 -12.21
C ASP A 15 4.89 11.37 -12.33
N GLN A 16 5.39 10.43 -13.14
CA GLN A 16 6.80 10.26 -13.47
C GLN A 16 6.95 9.75 -14.91
N ALA A 17 8.03 10.16 -15.56
CA ALA A 17 8.34 9.66 -16.89
C ALA A 17 8.71 8.17 -16.84
N PRO A 18 8.21 7.33 -17.79
CA PRO A 18 8.40 5.87 -17.73
C PRO A 18 9.89 5.46 -17.72
N ARG A 19 10.77 6.17 -18.44
CA ARG A 19 12.21 5.94 -18.39
C ARG A 19 12.81 6.04 -16.99
N LYS A 20 12.34 7.03 -16.19
CA LYS A 20 12.84 7.22 -14.80
C LYS A 20 12.31 6.13 -13.86
N VAL A 21 11.08 5.69 -14.06
CA VAL A 21 10.49 4.59 -13.30
C VAL A 21 11.16 3.26 -13.65
N ALA A 22 11.44 3.01 -14.94
CA ALA A 22 12.06 1.78 -15.41
C ALA A 22 13.46 1.55 -14.80
N LEU A 23 14.25 2.61 -14.60
CA LEU A 23 15.56 2.52 -13.95
C LEU A 23 15.46 2.02 -12.50
N VAL A 24 14.43 2.44 -11.77
CA VAL A 24 14.20 1.98 -10.40
C VAL A 24 13.60 0.58 -10.39
N ALA A 25 12.71 0.30 -11.33
CA ALA A 25 12.08 -1.01 -11.47
C ALA A 25 13.10 -2.12 -11.75
N SER A 26 14.16 -1.84 -12.53
CA SER A 26 15.21 -2.82 -12.83
C SER A 26 16.01 -3.27 -11.60
N LEU A 27 16.10 -2.46 -10.55
CA LEU A 27 16.81 -2.81 -9.31
C LEU A 27 16.10 -3.90 -8.49
N VAL A 28 14.78 -4.02 -8.65
CA VAL A 28 13.95 -4.87 -7.78
C VAL A 28 13.28 -6.04 -8.52
N ARG A 29 13.45 -6.16 -9.82
CA ARG A 29 12.96 -7.31 -10.59
C ARG A 29 13.59 -8.61 -10.12
N GLY A 30 12.78 -9.66 -9.95
CA GLY A 30 13.24 -11.00 -9.56
C GLY A 30 13.70 -11.11 -8.12
N ARG A 31 13.54 -10.06 -7.29
CA ARG A 31 13.90 -10.09 -5.87
C ARG A 31 12.71 -10.47 -5.00
N SER A 32 13.00 -10.86 -3.76
CA SER A 32 11.95 -11.02 -2.75
C SER A 32 11.27 -9.67 -2.48
N VAL A 33 9.99 -9.69 -2.13
CA VAL A 33 9.23 -8.47 -1.82
C VAL A 33 9.85 -7.73 -0.64
N ALA A 34 10.32 -8.46 0.37
CA ALA A 34 10.95 -7.87 1.57
C ALA A 34 12.22 -7.09 1.20
N ASP A 35 13.13 -7.70 0.44
CA ASP A 35 14.38 -7.05 -0.01
C ASP A 35 14.09 -5.87 -0.94
N ALA A 36 13.11 -6.00 -1.83
CA ALA A 36 12.71 -4.95 -2.74
C ALA A 36 12.26 -3.68 -1.98
N ILE A 37 11.48 -3.83 -0.93
CA ILE A 37 11.02 -2.73 -0.09
C ILE A 37 12.21 -2.04 0.61
N VAL A 38 13.15 -2.82 1.15
CA VAL A 38 14.36 -2.28 1.79
C VAL A 38 15.20 -1.47 0.79
N ILE A 39 15.47 -2.03 -0.39
CA ILE A 39 16.24 -1.36 -1.45
C ILE A 39 15.56 -0.05 -1.88
N LEU A 40 14.23 -0.06 -2.04
CA LEU A 40 13.48 1.12 -2.46
C LEU A 40 13.44 2.20 -1.39
N ASN A 41 13.45 1.85 -0.10
CA ASN A 41 13.53 2.81 1.00
C ASN A 41 14.86 3.56 1.00
N HIS A 42 15.97 2.89 0.66
CA HIS A 42 17.30 3.50 0.59
C HIS A 42 17.60 4.16 -0.76
N THR A 43 16.73 4.00 -1.75
CA THR A 43 16.95 4.60 -3.08
C THR A 43 16.50 6.07 -3.13
N PRO A 44 17.42 7.06 -3.23
CA PRO A 44 17.10 8.48 -3.21
C PRO A 44 16.55 8.97 -4.58
N LYS A 45 15.56 8.26 -5.11
CA LYS A 45 14.91 8.59 -6.39
C LYS A 45 13.41 8.76 -6.20
N ARG A 46 12.84 9.88 -6.67
CA ARG A 46 11.40 10.14 -6.58
C ARG A 46 10.50 8.99 -7.08
N PRO A 47 10.83 8.26 -8.17
CA PRO A 47 10.04 7.11 -8.60
C PRO A 47 10.02 5.93 -7.62
N ALA A 48 11.00 5.80 -6.72
CA ALA A 48 11.08 4.70 -5.78
C ALA A 48 9.84 4.58 -4.89
N THR A 49 9.30 5.71 -4.43
CA THR A 49 8.08 5.74 -3.61
C THR A 49 6.86 5.17 -4.35
N ALA A 50 6.72 5.46 -5.66
CA ALA A 50 5.61 4.95 -6.45
C ALA A 50 5.73 3.44 -6.71
N VAL A 51 6.95 2.96 -7.03
CA VAL A 51 7.24 1.54 -7.22
C VAL A 51 7.02 0.77 -5.92
N ARG A 52 7.50 1.30 -4.78
CA ARG A 52 7.31 0.69 -3.46
C ARG A 52 5.82 0.51 -3.15
N LYS A 53 5.00 1.55 -3.30
CA LYS A 53 3.55 1.47 -3.05
C LYS A 53 2.86 0.43 -3.93
N ALA A 54 3.28 0.29 -5.19
CA ALA A 54 2.73 -0.73 -6.08
C ALA A 54 3.09 -2.15 -5.63
N ILE A 55 4.33 -2.37 -5.15
CA ILE A 55 4.78 -3.66 -4.60
C ILE A 55 4.07 -3.97 -3.27
N GLU A 56 3.96 -3.01 -2.36
CA GLU A 56 3.22 -3.15 -1.10
C GLU A 56 1.76 -3.52 -1.34
N SER A 57 1.12 -2.90 -2.33
CA SER A 57 -0.25 -3.23 -2.75
C SER A 57 -0.36 -4.65 -3.30
N ALA A 58 0.60 -5.09 -4.14
CA ALA A 58 0.64 -6.46 -4.66
C ALA A 58 0.82 -7.49 -3.53
N ALA A 59 1.71 -7.21 -2.58
CA ALA A 59 1.95 -8.05 -1.41
C ALA A 59 0.72 -8.14 -0.50
N ALA A 60 0.06 -7.02 -0.23
CA ALA A 60 -1.17 -7.00 0.55
C ALA A 60 -2.29 -7.81 -0.13
N ASN A 61 -2.44 -7.68 -1.45
CA ASN A 61 -3.40 -8.49 -2.22
C ASN A 61 -3.07 -9.98 -2.14
N ALA A 62 -1.79 -10.35 -2.23
CA ALA A 62 -1.36 -11.74 -2.14
C ALA A 62 -1.69 -12.35 -0.76
N VAL A 63 -1.38 -11.63 0.31
CA VAL A 63 -1.59 -12.12 1.68
C VAL A 63 -3.08 -12.13 2.04
N ASN A 64 -3.80 -11.04 1.80
CA ASN A 64 -5.17 -10.87 2.28
C ASN A 64 -6.20 -11.59 1.42
N ASN A 65 -6.05 -11.55 0.09
CA ASN A 65 -7.06 -12.11 -0.83
C ASN A 65 -6.76 -13.55 -1.22
N HIS A 66 -5.48 -13.91 -1.33
CA HIS A 66 -5.05 -15.21 -1.83
C HIS A 66 -4.39 -16.09 -0.77
N GLY A 67 -4.15 -15.59 0.44
CA GLY A 67 -3.61 -16.36 1.55
C GLY A 67 -2.15 -16.81 1.38
N PHE A 68 -1.35 -16.10 0.59
CA PHE A 68 0.08 -16.37 0.44
C PHE A 68 0.86 -16.06 1.72
N ASP A 69 2.00 -16.73 1.89
CA ASP A 69 2.94 -16.32 2.94
C ASP A 69 3.73 -15.08 2.49
N GLY A 70 3.60 -14.00 3.26
CA GLY A 70 4.30 -12.73 2.97
C GLY A 70 5.81 -12.84 2.88
N LYS A 71 6.42 -13.87 3.49
CA LYS A 71 7.87 -14.09 3.47
C LYS A 71 8.34 -14.79 2.19
N SER A 72 7.50 -15.61 1.57
CA SER A 72 7.83 -16.36 0.35
C SER A 72 7.59 -15.59 -0.94
N LEU A 73 7.03 -14.35 -0.84
CA LEU A 73 6.67 -13.56 -2.00
C LEU A 73 7.88 -13.10 -2.81
N VAL A 74 7.87 -13.37 -4.11
CA VAL A 74 8.89 -12.96 -5.08
C VAL A 74 8.22 -12.16 -6.21
N ILE A 75 8.91 -11.12 -6.66
CA ILE A 75 8.46 -10.30 -7.80
C ILE A 75 8.82 -11.04 -9.08
N SER A 76 7.81 -11.65 -9.72
CA SER A 76 8.00 -12.35 -11.00
C SER A 76 8.13 -11.36 -12.16
N THR A 77 7.21 -10.41 -12.25
CA THR A 77 7.19 -9.40 -13.31
C THR A 77 6.99 -8.01 -12.74
N LEU A 78 7.82 -7.06 -13.18
CA LEU A 78 7.61 -5.64 -12.93
C LEU A 78 7.68 -4.90 -14.27
N SER A 79 6.52 -4.56 -14.82
CA SER A 79 6.40 -3.90 -16.11
C SER A 79 6.07 -2.42 -15.93
N VAL A 80 6.73 -1.56 -16.71
CA VAL A 80 6.51 -0.12 -16.71
C VAL A 80 6.14 0.31 -18.12
N THR A 81 4.92 0.80 -18.30
CA THR A 81 4.40 1.28 -19.57
C THR A 81 4.19 2.79 -19.56
N ALA A 82 4.15 3.39 -20.75
CA ALA A 82 3.84 4.80 -20.87
C ALA A 82 2.35 5.03 -20.57
N GLY A 83 2.07 5.98 -19.68
CA GLY A 83 0.72 6.46 -19.41
C GLY A 83 0.32 7.62 -20.31
N THR A 84 -0.72 8.34 -19.89
CA THR A 84 -1.22 9.53 -20.59
C THR A 84 -0.17 10.63 -20.69
N ARG A 85 -0.16 11.36 -21.80
CA ARG A 85 0.74 12.49 -22.06
C ARG A 85 -0.08 13.77 -22.10
N MET A 86 0.15 14.65 -21.13
CA MET A 86 -0.53 15.94 -21.09
C MET A 86 0.29 16.96 -21.86
N LYS A 87 -0.32 17.60 -22.85
CA LYS A 87 0.30 18.72 -23.59
C LYS A 87 0.32 19.96 -22.69
N ARG A 88 1.44 20.64 -22.62
CA ARG A 88 1.69 21.88 -21.87
C ARG A 88 2.58 22.80 -22.70
N PHE A 89 2.64 24.06 -22.34
CA PHE A 89 3.55 25.00 -22.95
C PHE A 89 4.37 25.74 -21.88
N LYS A 90 5.54 26.16 -22.26
CA LYS A 90 6.40 27.07 -21.48
C LYS A 90 6.52 28.38 -22.20
N PRO A 91 6.36 29.50 -21.51
CA PRO A 91 6.64 30.79 -22.10
C PRO A 91 8.13 30.89 -22.46
N ALA A 92 8.43 31.50 -23.61
CA ALA A 92 9.77 31.73 -24.10
C ALA A 92 9.93 33.19 -24.52
N SER A 93 11.15 33.59 -24.92
CA SER A 93 11.45 34.93 -25.37
C SER A 93 10.57 35.34 -26.54
N ARG A 94 10.32 36.64 -26.67
CA ARG A 94 9.51 37.26 -27.75
C ARG A 94 8.10 36.69 -27.87
N GLY A 95 7.44 36.38 -26.73
CA GLY A 95 6.05 35.92 -26.72
C GLY A 95 5.83 34.51 -27.29
N ARG A 96 6.87 33.74 -27.56
CA ARG A 96 6.75 32.35 -28.07
C ARG A 96 6.31 31.39 -26.98
N ALA A 97 5.46 30.45 -27.32
CA ALA A 97 5.07 29.30 -26.46
C ALA A 97 5.75 28.02 -26.94
N LEU A 98 6.64 27.47 -26.13
CA LEU A 98 7.30 26.19 -26.45
C LEU A 98 6.46 25.02 -25.92
N PRO A 99 5.97 24.12 -26.80
CA PRO A 99 5.19 22.99 -26.37
C PRO A 99 6.07 21.95 -25.67
N PHE A 100 5.58 21.37 -24.56
CA PHE A 100 6.18 20.22 -23.92
C PHE A 100 5.11 19.23 -23.47
N GLN A 101 5.52 18.00 -23.20
CA GLN A 101 4.62 16.96 -22.74
C GLN A 101 4.95 16.56 -21.31
N LYS A 102 3.97 16.66 -20.41
CA LYS A 102 4.06 16.03 -19.09
C LYS A 102 3.71 14.55 -19.24
N LYS A 103 4.72 13.69 -19.10
CA LYS A 103 4.59 12.24 -19.26
C LYS A 103 4.21 11.59 -17.94
N SER A 104 3.30 10.62 -17.97
CA SER A 104 3.00 9.72 -16.86
C SER A 104 3.42 8.28 -17.19
N ALA A 105 3.45 7.42 -16.18
CA ALA A 105 3.76 6.01 -16.31
C ALA A 105 2.68 5.15 -15.63
N ASN A 106 2.52 3.93 -16.12
CA ASN A 106 1.73 2.90 -15.46
C ASN A 106 2.69 1.79 -15.01
N ILE A 107 2.45 1.24 -13.83
CA ILE A 107 3.28 0.20 -13.22
C ILE A 107 2.41 -1.03 -13.02
N LEU A 108 2.79 -2.16 -13.59
CA LEU A 108 2.21 -3.48 -13.33
C LEU A 108 3.22 -4.29 -12.53
N VAL A 109 2.79 -4.81 -11.40
CA VAL A 109 3.57 -5.69 -10.53
C VAL A 109 2.86 -7.03 -10.48
N GLU A 110 3.57 -8.10 -10.72
CA GLU A 110 3.13 -9.48 -10.56
C GLU A 110 4.01 -10.14 -9.51
N VAL A 111 3.36 -10.74 -8.53
CA VAL A 111 4.01 -11.41 -7.40
C VAL A 111 3.56 -12.86 -7.39
N THR A 112 4.52 -13.74 -7.14
CA THR A 112 4.31 -15.17 -6.94
C THR A 112 4.82 -15.58 -5.56
N GLY A 113 4.25 -16.63 -4.98
CA GLY A 113 4.67 -17.12 -3.67
C GLY A 113 4.04 -18.45 -3.35
N GLU A 114 4.32 -18.96 -2.17
CA GLU A 114 3.73 -20.18 -1.64
C GLU A 114 2.48 -19.85 -0.81
N LEU A 115 1.45 -20.66 -0.94
CA LEU A 115 0.24 -20.55 -0.13
C LEU A 115 0.57 -20.93 1.32
N LYS A 116 0.11 -20.16 2.29
CA LYS A 116 0.15 -20.55 3.68
C LYS A 116 -0.60 -21.87 3.85
N PRO A 117 -0.01 -22.89 4.50
CA PRO A 117 -0.77 -24.07 4.89
C PRO A 117 -1.96 -23.59 5.74
N LYS A 118 -3.17 -23.93 5.32
CA LYS A 118 -4.40 -23.57 6.03
C LYS A 118 -4.31 -24.18 7.43
N LYS A 119 -3.98 -23.35 8.43
CA LYS A 119 -4.06 -23.76 9.82
C LYS A 119 -5.51 -24.13 10.06
N ALA A 120 -5.78 -25.42 10.28
CA ALA A 120 -7.11 -25.91 10.60
C ALA A 120 -7.72 -25.02 11.70
N PRO A 121 -9.01 -24.63 11.60
CA PRO A 121 -9.62 -23.82 12.64
C PRO A 121 -9.50 -24.60 13.95
N ALA A 122 -8.83 -24.01 14.93
CA ALA A 122 -8.82 -24.53 16.27
C ALA A 122 -10.28 -24.64 16.70
N LYS A 123 -10.75 -25.88 16.88
CA LYS A 123 -12.05 -26.22 17.44
C LYS A 123 -12.29 -25.33 18.65
N ALA A 124 -13.40 -24.63 18.62
CA ALA A 124 -13.95 -23.97 19.78
C ALA A 124 -14.04 -24.99 20.92
N VAL A 125 -13.29 -24.75 21.97
CA VAL A 125 -13.48 -25.47 23.24
C VAL A 125 -14.72 -24.85 23.86
N GLU A 126 -15.77 -25.63 23.88
CA GLU A 126 -17.03 -25.36 24.58
C GLU A 126 -16.72 -25.00 26.03
N ALA A 127 -17.10 -23.77 26.39
CA ALA A 127 -17.13 -23.37 27.79
C ALA A 127 -18.27 -24.08 28.50
N LYS A 128 -17.91 -24.84 29.46
CA LYS A 128 -18.80 -25.47 30.41
C LYS A 128 -19.44 -24.38 31.27
N VAL A 129 -20.74 -24.32 31.17
CA VAL A 129 -21.60 -23.57 32.09
C VAL A 129 -21.60 -24.25 33.42
N GLU A 130 -21.28 -23.59 34.49
CA GLU A 130 -21.79 -23.89 35.83
C GLU A 130 -22.17 -22.60 36.54
N GLU A 131 -23.45 -22.56 36.82
CA GLU A 131 -24.17 -21.61 37.67
C GLU A 131 -23.56 -21.53 39.07
N VAL A 132 -23.61 -20.38 39.69
CA VAL A 132 -24.20 -20.16 41.02
C VAL A 132 -24.41 -18.67 41.29
N SER A 133 -25.63 -18.34 41.32
CA SER A 133 -26.48 -17.38 42.04
C SER A 133 -25.90 -16.32 42.99
N THR A 134 -26.60 -15.19 42.92
CA THR A 134 -26.96 -14.19 43.98
C THR A 134 -25.83 -13.25 44.45
N GLU A 135 -25.94 -11.96 44.33
CA GLU A 135 -26.82 -11.01 44.98
C GLU A 135 -26.45 -9.57 44.53
N ALA A 136 -27.39 -8.79 44.15
CA ALA A 136 -27.33 -7.34 44.11
C ALA A 136 -27.75 -6.80 45.52
N PRO A 137 -27.72 -5.53 45.92
CA PRO A 137 -27.84 -4.32 45.10
C PRO A 137 -27.19 -3.03 45.63
N LYS A 138 -27.37 -1.92 44.83
CA LYS A 138 -27.49 -0.50 45.27
C LYS A 138 -26.18 0.23 45.66
N THR A 139 -25.86 1.42 45.24
CA THR A 139 -26.59 2.63 44.95
C THR A 139 -25.64 3.74 44.46
N ALA A 140 -26.17 4.54 43.57
CA ALA A 140 -26.19 5.99 43.51
C ALA A 140 -24.98 6.80 43.02
N ALA A 141 -25.17 7.31 41.83
CA ALA A 141 -25.26 8.74 41.52
C ALA A 141 -24.13 9.69 41.91
N LYS A 142 -23.49 10.30 40.91
CA LYS A 142 -23.53 11.76 40.75
C LYS A 142 -22.68 12.22 39.57
N LYS A 143 -23.30 12.69 38.50
CA LYS A 143 -22.87 13.81 37.68
C LYS A 143 -23.10 15.11 38.49
N PRO A 144 -22.46 16.25 38.24
CA PRO A 144 -22.50 16.97 36.97
C PRO A 144 -21.25 17.80 36.60
N ALA A 145 -21.14 18.05 35.33
CA ALA A 145 -20.96 19.30 34.59
C ALA A 145 -20.26 20.51 35.25
N ALA A 146 -19.31 21.10 34.51
CA ALA A 146 -19.35 22.52 34.12
C ALA A 146 -18.12 22.89 33.26
N LYS A 147 -18.40 23.37 32.04
CA LYS A 147 -17.59 24.41 31.36
C LYS A 147 -17.81 25.74 32.10
N PRO A 148 -16.90 26.74 32.01
CA PRO A 148 -16.97 27.76 30.98
C PRO A 148 -15.62 28.28 30.48
N ALA A 149 -15.45 28.56 29.21
CA ALA A 149 -15.68 29.83 28.50
C ALA A 149 -14.77 31.03 28.87
N LYS A 150 -14.01 31.45 27.85
CA LYS A 150 -13.84 32.83 27.35
C LYS A 150 -12.97 33.82 28.13
N LYS A 151 -11.95 34.37 27.44
CA LYS A 151 -11.61 35.78 27.19
C LYS A 151 -10.33 35.82 26.34
N GLU A 152 -10.36 36.29 25.13
CA GLU A 152 -10.14 37.66 24.60
C GLU A 152 -9.21 38.53 25.49
N GLU A 153 -8.10 38.97 24.97
CA GLU A 153 -7.81 40.32 24.44
C GLU A 153 -6.32 40.55 24.14
N LYS A 154 -6.09 41.07 22.94
CA LYS A 154 -5.26 42.21 22.55
C LYS A 154 -3.84 42.39 23.13
N LYS A 155 -2.83 42.36 22.27
CA LYS A 155 -2.12 43.55 21.77
C LYS A 155 -1.24 43.13 20.60
#